data_20ff83e6037773022b0e84917e8ad3d0
#
_entry.id   20ff83e6037773022b0e84917e8ad3d0
#
_cell.length_a   1.000
_cell.length_b   1.000
_cell.length_c   1.000
_cell.angle_alpha   90.00
_cell.angle_beta   90.00
_cell.angle_gamma   90.00
#
_symmetry.space_group_name_H-M   'P 1'
#
loop_
_entity.id
_entity.type
_entity.pdbx_description
1 polymer ?
#
loop_
_entity_poly.entity_id
_entity_poly.type
_entity_poly.pdbx_seq_one_letter_code
_entity_poly.pdbx_strand_id
1 'polypeptide(L)'
;MNCNITVIPGDGIGPEIVREACGVLDKVGAVYGHTFNYTKILMGGCSIDEYGVPLTDEALETAKKRDSVLLGAVGGNVGNSRWYDVAPNLRPEAGLLAIRKGLGLFANIRPAYLYKELADACPLKKEIIGDGFDMVIMRELTGGLYFGDRYTKEIDGVTTAVDTLTYNENEIRRIAIKAFDIAMKRRKSVISVDKANVLDSSRLWRKVVEEVAKDYPEVTLTHMLVDNCAMQLVMNPGQFDVILTENMFGDILSDEASMITGSIGMLSSASLNEGKFGLYEPSHGSAPDIAGKDIANPIATILSAAMMLRYSFDLDKEAKAIEDAVQQVLTEGYRTVDIMADGCKQVGTVEMGRLICERIR
;
A
#
# COMPACT_ATOMS: atom_id res chain seq x y z
N MET A 1 13.84 -19.00 11.73
CA MET A 1 14.40 -17.63 11.70
C MET A 1 13.79 -16.84 12.84
N ASN A 2 14.53 -15.86 13.40
CA ASN A 2 13.99 -14.88 14.35
C ASN A 2 13.83 -13.55 13.65
N CYS A 3 12.60 -13.04 13.57
CA CYS A 3 12.25 -11.81 12.87
C CYS A 3 11.76 -10.77 13.88
N ASN A 4 12.39 -9.60 13.90
CA ASN A 4 12.04 -8.52 14.82
C ASN A 4 11.24 -7.46 14.10
N ILE A 5 9.97 -7.32 14.42
CA ILE A 5 9.02 -6.48 13.69
C ILE A 5 8.56 -5.34 14.59
N THR A 6 8.65 -4.11 14.09
CA THR A 6 7.93 -3.00 14.69
C THR A 6 6.47 -3.09 14.29
N VAL A 7 5.57 -3.03 15.25
CA VAL A 7 4.13 -3.03 15.02
C VAL A 7 3.56 -1.68 15.39
N ILE A 8 2.85 -1.07 14.44
CA ILE A 8 2.16 0.22 14.58
C ILE A 8 0.66 -0.04 14.39
N PRO A 9 -0.11 -0.29 15.45
CA PRO A 9 -1.55 -0.47 15.30
C PRO A 9 -2.23 0.76 14.69
N GLY A 10 -1.78 1.97 15.08
CA GLY A 10 -2.33 3.23 14.60
C GLY A 10 -3.73 3.52 15.14
N ASP A 11 -4.61 4.01 14.28
CA ASP A 11 -5.91 4.59 14.61
C ASP A 11 -7.08 3.76 14.05
N GLY A 12 -8.29 4.03 14.52
CA GLY A 12 -9.53 3.46 14.00
C GLY A 12 -9.54 1.92 14.00
N ILE A 13 -9.73 1.31 12.81
CA ILE A 13 -9.71 -0.15 12.64
C ILE A 13 -8.30 -0.75 12.73
N GLY A 14 -7.25 0.07 12.70
CA GLY A 14 -5.85 -0.39 12.67
C GLY A 14 -5.50 -1.42 13.75
N PRO A 15 -5.86 -1.22 15.05
CA PRO A 15 -5.59 -2.19 16.11
C PRO A 15 -6.21 -3.56 15.90
N GLU A 16 -7.43 -3.64 15.34
CA GLU A 16 -8.13 -4.90 15.12
C GLU A 16 -7.57 -5.67 13.92
N ILE A 17 -7.29 -5.02 12.80
CA ILE A 17 -6.73 -5.68 11.61
C ILE A 17 -5.27 -6.13 11.79
N VAL A 18 -4.46 -5.36 12.54
CA VAL A 18 -3.08 -5.73 12.88
C VAL A 18 -3.05 -6.94 13.82
N ARG A 19 -3.98 -7.03 14.77
CA ARG A 19 -4.08 -8.19 15.65
C ARG A 19 -4.28 -9.47 14.85
N GLU A 20 -5.15 -9.46 13.86
CA GLU A 20 -5.39 -10.63 13.00
C GLU A 20 -4.16 -10.96 12.14
N ALA A 21 -3.47 -9.95 11.59
CA ALA A 21 -2.23 -10.16 10.84
C ALA A 21 -1.10 -10.75 11.70
N CYS A 22 -0.94 -10.28 12.94
CA CYS A 22 0.02 -10.86 13.89
C CYS A 22 -0.35 -12.32 14.23
N GLY A 23 -1.63 -12.63 14.44
CA GLY A 23 -2.09 -14.00 14.65
C GLY A 23 -1.78 -14.93 13.48
N VAL A 24 -1.92 -14.45 12.24
CA VAL A 24 -1.53 -15.18 11.04
C VAL A 24 -0.02 -15.40 10.96
N LEU A 25 0.80 -14.38 11.28
CA LEU A 25 2.26 -14.53 11.36
C LEU A 25 2.67 -15.55 12.44
N ASP A 26 2.06 -15.51 13.62
CA ASP A 26 2.33 -16.47 14.69
C ASP A 26 1.98 -17.90 14.27
N LYS A 27 0.87 -18.08 13.54
CA LYS A 27 0.50 -19.38 12.97
C LYS A 27 1.53 -19.87 11.94
N VAL A 28 2.00 -19.00 11.05
CA VAL A 28 3.10 -19.30 10.11
C VAL A 28 4.36 -19.69 10.88
N GLY A 29 4.71 -18.92 11.91
CA GLY A 29 5.85 -19.23 12.80
C GLY A 29 5.77 -20.63 13.39
N ALA A 30 4.61 -21.01 13.92
CA ALA A 30 4.37 -22.34 14.48
C ALA A 30 4.47 -23.47 13.45
N VAL A 31 4.02 -23.24 12.21
CA VAL A 31 4.04 -24.26 11.14
C VAL A 31 5.43 -24.43 10.53
N TYR A 32 6.16 -23.31 10.29
CA TYR A 32 7.41 -23.30 9.55
C TYR A 32 8.67 -23.15 10.43
N GLY A 33 8.51 -23.06 11.75
CA GLY A 33 9.64 -22.97 12.68
C GLY A 33 10.31 -21.59 12.72
N HIS A 34 9.52 -20.52 12.60
CA HIS A 34 9.98 -19.14 12.76
C HIS A 34 9.48 -18.52 14.06
N THR A 35 10.17 -17.51 14.54
CA THR A 35 9.76 -16.71 15.71
C THR A 35 9.63 -15.25 15.27
N PHE A 36 8.46 -14.67 15.48
CA PHE A 36 8.20 -13.25 15.24
C PHE A 36 8.15 -12.50 16.57
N ASN A 37 9.04 -11.52 16.74
CA ASN A 37 9.13 -10.69 17.93
C ASN A 37 8.57 -9.31 17.63
N TYR A 38 7.52 -8.91 18.31
CA TYR A 38 6.82 -7.65 18.06
C TYR A 38 7.24 -6.57 19.05
N THR A 39 7.57 -5.38 18.53
CA THR A 39 7.79 -4.17 19.32
C THR A 39 6.76 -3.14 18.92
N LYS A 40 5.81 -2.84 19.81
CA LYS A 40 4.75 -1.86 19.56
C LYS A 40 5.27 -0.43 19.75
N ILE A 41 4.94 0.46 18.79
CA ILE A 41 5.10 1.91 18.90
C ILE A 41 3.79 2.61 18.57
N LEU A 42 3.62 3.87 19.01
CA LEU A 42 2.50 4.71 18.66
C LEU A 42 2.85 5.63 17.49
N MET A 43 1.91 5.79 16.56
CA MET A 43 1.97 6.74 15.44
C MET A 43 0.55 7.11 15.02
N GLY A 44 0.38 8.35 14.56
CA GLY A 44 -0.91 8.87 14.15
C GLY A 44 -1.64 9.62 15.24
N GLY A 45 -2.96 9.57 15.25
CA GLY A 45 -3.81 10.23 16.22
C GLY A 45 -3.59 9.71 17.65
N CYS A 46 -3.40 8.40 17.81
CA CYS A 46 -3.08 7.80 19.12
C CYS A 46 -1.76 8.32 19.71
N SER A 47 -0.77 8.64 18.88
CA SER A 47 0.49 9.27 19.33
C SER A 47 0.30 10.74 19.68
N ILE A 48 -0.55 11.46 18.96
CA ILE A 48 -0.92 12.85 19.28
C ILE A 48 -1.61 12.90 20.64
N ASP A 49 -2.50 11.96 20.91
CA ASP A 49 -3.22 11.88 22.19
C ASP A 49 -2.32 11.64 23.38
N GLU A 50 -1.26 10.85 23.21
CA GLU A 50 -0.34 10.48 24.27
C GLU A 50 0.84 11.46 24.42
N TYR A 51 1.41 11.92 23.29
CA TYR A 51 2.67 12.66 23.26
C TYR A 51 2.57 14.06 22.64
N GLY A 52 1.41 14.45 22.09
CA GLY A 52 1.21 15.73 21.43
C GLY A 52 1.83 15.83 20.01
N VAL A 53 2.41 14.75 19.52
CA VAL A 53 3.03 14.66 18.17
C VAL A 53 2.63 13.37 17.46
N PRO A 54 2.51 13.38 16.12
CA PRO A 54 2.06 12.21 15.37
C PRO A 54 3.07 11.06 15.30
N LEU A 55 4.35 11.34 15.55
CA LEU A 55 5.44 10.38 15.66
C LEU A 55 6.54 10.98 16.53
N THR A 56 7.00 10.24 17.54
CA THR A 56 8.15 10.66 18.36
C THR A 56 9.46 10.21 17.74
N ASP A 57 10.56 10.91 18.01
CA ASP A 57 11.90 10.51 17.58
C ASP A 57 12.27 9.12 18.12
N GLU A 58 11.90 8.80 19.38
CA GLU A 58 12.13 7.50 19.99
C GLU A 58 11.41 6.37 19.24
N ALA A 59 10.17 6.59 18.82
CA ALA A 59 9.40 5.64 18.02
C ALA A 59 10.06 5.38 16.66
N LEU A 60 10.52 6.44 15.98
CA LEU A 60 11.25 6.32 14.72
C LEU A 60 12.57 5.56 14.90
N GLU A 61 13.37 5.88 15.92
CA GLU A 61 14.63 5.18 16.22
C GLU A 61 14.39 3.71 16.61
N THR A 62 13.28 3.40 17.26
CA THR A 62 12.86 2.04 17.54
C THR A 62 12.56 1.27 16.25
N ALA A 63 11.83 1.88 15.33
CA ALA A 63 11.53 1.27 14.04
C ALA A 63 12.81 0.99 13.22
N LYS A 64 13.77 1.91 13.18
CA LYS A 64 15.05 1.75 12.48
C LYS A 64 15.89 0.56 12.96
N LYS A 65 15.73 0.15 14.22
CA LYS A 65 16.51 -0.95 14.85
C LYS A 65 15.92 -2.34 14.64
N ARG A 66 14.78 -2.44 13.97
CA ARG A 66 14.10 -3.70 13.69
C ARG A 66 14.31 -4.14 12.23
N ASP A 67 13.83 -5.31 11.90
CA ASP A 67 14.02 -5.90 10.58
C ASP A 67 12.96 -5.41 9.59
N SER A 68 11.79 -5.00 10.10
CA SER A 68 10.65 -4.54 9.30
C SER A 68 9.60 -3.82 10.15
N VAL A 69 8.61 -3.21 9.50
CA VAL A 69 7.46 -2.52 10.13
C VAL A 69 6.15 -3.06 9.57
N LEU A 70 5.21 -3.42 10.46
CA LEU A 70 3.82 -3.71 10.12
C LEU A 70 2.94 -2.59 10.70
N LEU A 71 2.21 -1.90 9.83
CA LEU A 71 1.34 -0.78 10.16
C LEU A 71 -0.12 -1.13 9.86
N GLY A 72 -1.02 -0.77 10.78
CA GLY A 72 -2.48 -0.87 10.58
C GLY A 72 -3.02 0.28 9.75
N ALA A 73 -3.45 1.35 10.42
CA ALA A 73 -4.00 2.51 9.73
C ALA A 73 -3.75 3.80 10.53
N VAL A 74 -3.74 4.93 9.85
CA VAL A 74 -3.48 6.24 10.48
C VAL A 74 -4.54 7.24 10.03
N GLY A 75 -4.93 8.14 10.96
CA GLY A 75 -5.82 9.24 10.68
C GLY A 75 -7.20 9.09 11.31
N GLY A 76 -8.06 10.08 11.07
CA GLY A 76 -9.43 10.16 11.57
C GLY A 76 -10.34 10.85 10.56
N ASN A 77 -11.61 11.08 10.94
CA ASN A 77 -12.54 11.83 10.11
C ASN A 77 -12.16 13.32 10.05
N VAL A 78 -11.80 13.78 8.87
CA VAL A 78 -11.53 15.20 8.61
C VAL A 78 -12.80 16.01 8.91
N GLY A 79 -12.69 17.02 9.79
CA GLY A 79 -13.81 17.87 10.22
C GLY A 79 -14.51 17.43 11.50
N ASN A 80 -14.31 16.20 11.98
CA ASN A 80 -14.90 15.69 13.22
C ASN A 80 -13.88 15.17 14.25
N SER A 81 -12.58 15.30 13.98
CA SER A 81 -11.53 14.86 14.87
C SER A 81 -10.64 16.03 15.29
N ARG A 82 -10.38 16.16 16.60
CA ARG A 82 -9.45 17.14 17.19
C ARG A 82 -8.03 17.08 16.61
N TRP A 83 -7.66 15.97 15.97
CA TRP A 83 -6.36 15.80 15.34
C TRP A 83 -6.16 16.68 14.10
N TYR A 84 -7.23 17.31 13.58
CA TYR A 84 -7.17 18.22 12.44
C TYR A 84 -7.29 19.71 12.82
N ASP A 85 -7.55 20.00 14.12
CA ASP A 85 -7.59 21.37 14.68
C ASP A 85 -6.18 21.92 14.99
N VAL A 86 -5.13 21.19 14.59
CA VAL A 86 -3.71 21.52 14.80
C VAL A 86 -3.04 21.91 13.48
N ALA A 87 -1.82 22.46 13.58
CA ALA A 87 -1.00 22.76 12.40
C ALA A 87 -0.78 21.51 11.53
N PRO A 88 -0.72 21.64 10.20
CA PRO A 88 -0.64 20.49 9.28
C PRO A 88 0.50 19.52 9.58
N ASN A 89 1.64 20.01 10.07
CA ASN A 89 2.81 19.19 10.46
C ASN A 89 2.61 18.38 11.75
N LEU A 90 1.51 18.61 12.47
CA LEU A 90 1.14 17.87 13.69
C LEU A 90 -0.06 16.94 13.46
N ARG A 91 -0.59 16.86 12.26
CA ARG A 91 -1.70 15.95 11.92
C ARG A 91 -1.21 14.51 11.80
N PRO A 92 -2.09 13.50 11.93
CA PRO A 92 -1.73 12.08 11.85
C PRO A 92 -0.91 11.72 10.60
N GLU A 93 -1.28 12.24 9.44
CA GLU A 93 -0.62 11.99 8.14
C GLU A 93 0.84 12.47 8.12
N ALA A 94 1.17 13.51 8.89
CA ALA A 94 2.55 13.98 9.01
C ALA A 94 3.45 12.92 9.65
N GLY A 95 2.92 12.10 10.58
CA GLY A 95 3.62 10.94 11.15
C GLY A 95 3.95 9.89 10.09
N LEU A 96 3.00 9.61 9.20
CA LEU A 96 3.18 8.65 8.11
C LEU A 96 4.24 9.14 7.09
N LEU A 97 4.22 10.41 6.72
CA LEU A 97 5.25 10.99 5.86
C LEU A 97 6.63 10.99 6.53
N ALA A 98 6.67 11.31 7.84
CA ALA A 98 7.91 11.33 8.60
C ALA A 98 8.56 9.95 8.73
N ILE A 99 7.78 8.90 9.02
CA ILE A 99 8.32 7.54 9.15
C ILE A 99 8.81 7.01 7.79
N ARG A 100 8.08 7.24 6.70
CA ARG A 100 8.49 6.86 5.33
C ARG A 100 9.81 7.52 4.96
N LYS A 101 9.94 8.83 5.19
CA LYS A 101 11.17 9.59 4.96
C LYS A 101 12.31 9.12 5.88
N GLY A 102 12.04 8.96 7.17
CA GLY A 102 13.02 8.56 8.18
C GLY A 102 13.59 7.15 7.98
N LEU A 103 12.84 6.26 7.35
CA LEU A 103 13.23 4.89 7.00
C LEU A 103 13.74 4.77 5.55
N GLY A 104 13.74 5.86 4.77
CA GLY A 104 14.19 5.87 3.37
C GLY A 104 13.33 5.04 2.42
N LEU A 105 12.02 4.93 2.69
CA LEU A 105 11.08 4.11 1.93
C LEU A 105 10.61 4.87 0.69
N PHE A 106 11.19 4.57 -0.45
CA PHE A 106 10.89 5.28 -1.70
C PHE A 106 10.03 4.48 -2.69
N ALA A 107 10.05 3.15 -2.61
CA ALA A 107 9.34 2.27 -3.54
C ALA A 107 8.09 1.70 -2.89
N ASN A 108 6.92 2.20 -3.26
CA ASN A 108 5.65 1.67 -2.81
C ASN A 108 5.07 0.70 -3.84
N ILE A 109 4.87 -0.53 -3.42
CA ILE A 109 4.35 -1.64 -4.23
C ILE A 109 2.90 -1.86 -3.83
N ARG A 110 1.98 -1.67 -4.75
CA ARG A 110 0.53 -1.88 -4.59
C ARG A 110 0.01 -2.90 -5.61
N PRO A 111 -0.07 -4.20 -5.26
CA PRO A 111 -0.68 -5.20 -6.12
C PRO A 111 -2.18 -4.97 -6.22
N ALA A 112 -2.75 -5.07 -7.42
CA ALA A 112 -4.18 -5.10 -7.65
C ALA A 112 -4.52 -6.40 -8.40
N TYR A 113 -5.03 -7.37 -7.66
CA TYR A 113 -5.39 -8.69 -8.14
C TYR A 113 -6.88 -8.94 -7.94
N LEU A 114 -7.58 -9.28 -9.03
CA LEU A 114 -8.98 -9.67 -8.96
C LEU A 114 -9.08 -11.18 -8.71
N TYR A 115 -9.50 -11.55 -7.52
CA TYR A 115 -9.85 -12.94 -7.20
C TYR A 115 -11.09 -13.37 -7.99
N LYS A 116 -11.07 -14.55 -8.59
CA LYS A 116 -12.23 -15.09 -9.33
C LYS A 116 -13.50 -15.14 -8.47
N GLU A 117 -13.34 -15.43 -7.20
CA GLU A 117 -14.40 -15.49 -6.20
C GLU A 117 -14.99 -14.11 -5.85
N LEU A 118 -14.31 -13.03 -6.22
CA LEU A 118 -14.76 -11.65 -6.03
C LEU A 118 -15.18 -10.96 -7.33
N ALA A 119 -15.28 -11.71 -8.43
CA ALA A 119 -15.68 -11.15 -9.72
C ALA A 119 -17.05 -10.43 -9.68
N ASP A 120 -17.97 -10.90 -8.84
CA ASP A 120 -19.29 -10.27 -8.68
C ASP A 120 -19.24 -9.01 -7.78
N ALA A 121 -18.20 -8.81 -6.98
CA ALA A 121 -17.95 -7.57 -6.24
C ALA A 121 -17.26 -6.50 -7.10
N CYS A 122 -16.65 -6.87 -8.23
CA CYS A 122 -16.05 -5.95 -9.18
C CYS A 122 -17.13 -5.10 -9.86
N PRO A 123 -16.99 -3.75 -9.87
CA PRO A 123 -17.98 -2.88 -10.49
C PRO A 123 -17.95 -2.88 -12.03
N LEU A 124 -16.94 -3.52 -12.63
CA LEU A 124 -16.80 -3.59 -14.07
C LEU A 124 -17.67 -4.69 -14.68
N LYS A 125 -18.04 -4.50 -15.94
CA LYS A 125 -18.77 -5.52 -16.71
C LYS A 125 -17.91 -6.77 -16.91
N LYS A 126 -18.55 -7.94 -16.95
CA LYS A 126 -17.87 -9.24 -17.14
C LYS A 126 -17.02 -9.30 -18.41
N GLU A 127 -17.45 -8.65 -19.48
CA GLU A 127 -16.71 -8.57 -20.77
C GLU A 127 -15.40 -7.79 -20.63
N ILE A 128 -15.31 -6.82 -19.67
CA ILE A 128 -14.10 -6.04 -19.39
C ILE A 128 -13.16 -6.83 -18.48
N ILE A 129 -13.72 -7.52 -17.51
CA ILE A 129 -12.95 -8.31 -16.53
C ILE A 129 -12.27 -9.51 -17.22
N GLY A 130 -12.95 -10.16 -18.18
CA GLY A 130 -12.49 -11.38 -18.82
C GLY A 130 -12.18 -12.47 -17.80
N ASP A 131 -10.97 -13.04 -17.87
CA ASP A 131 -10.47 -14.05 -16.91
C ASP A 131 -9.91 -13.45 -15.60
N GLY A 132 -10.09 -12.15 -15.37
CA GLY A 132 -9.51 -11.39 -14.27
C GLY A 132 -8.29 -10.58 -14.70
N PHE A 133 -7.69 -9.88 -13.73
CA PHE A 133 -6.47 -9.12 -13.95
C PHE A 133 -5.54 -9.23 -12.73
N ASP A 134 -4.26 -9.09 -13.02
CA ASP A 134 -3.18 -9.08 -12.03
C ASP A 134 -2.18 -8.00 -12.44
N MET A 135 -2.16 -6.89 -11.73
CA MET A 135 -1.25 -5.78 -11.98
C MET A 135 -0.57 -5.33 -10.69
N VAL A 136 0.54 -4.63 -10.83
CA VAL A 136 1.26 -4.00 -9.72
C VAL A 136 1.49 -2.53 -10.05
N ILE A 137 1.12 -1.64 -9.14
CA ILE A 137 1.43 -0.22 -9.24
C ILE A 137 2.68 0.05 -8.40
N MET A 138 3.73 0.51 -9.09
CA MET A 138 5.01 0.94 -8.53
C MET A 138 4.98 2.46 -8.40
N ARG A 139 4.68 2.94 -7.20
CA ARG A 139 4.59 4.36 -6.85
C ARG A 139 5.90 4.82 -6.24
N GLU A 140 6.53 5.87 -6.79
CA GLU A 140 7.55 6.62 -6.06
C GLU A 140 6.90 7.28 -4.84
N LEU A 141 7.53 7.22 -3.65
CA LEU A 141 6.83 7.52 -2.41
C LEU A 141 7.39 8.74 -1.65
N THR A 142 8.59 9.21 -1.96
CA THR A 142 9.32 10.21 -1.15
C THR A 142 9.71 11.47 -1.91
N GLY A 143 9.25 11.62 -3.14
CA GLY A 143 9.41 12.80 -3.99
C GLY A 143 8.08 13.44 -4.37
N GLY A 144 8.14 14.31 -5.35
CA GLY A 144 6.98 14.92 -6.00
C GLY A 144 6.25 15.96 -5.14
N LEU A 145 4.98 16.12 -5.44
CA LEU A 145 4.13 17.17 -4.86
C LEU A 145 3.99 17.05 -3.33
N TYR A 146 3.99 15.84 -2.78
CA TYR A 146 3.80 15.62 -1.35
C TYR A 146 5.00 15.98 -0.49
N PHE A 147 6.19 16.09 -1.10
CA PHE A 147 7.45 16.41 -0.42
C PHE A 147 8.09 17.72 -0.89
N GLY A 148 7.51 18.38 -1.89
CA GLY A 148 7.97 19.67 -2.38
C GLY A 148 7.65 20.83 -1.41
N ASP A 149 8.26 21.96 -1.68
CA ASP A 149 8.04 23.20 -0.93
C ASP A 149 6.57 23.63 -1.07
N ARG A 150 5.98 24.02 0.05
CA ARG A 150 4.60 24.51 0.10
C ARG A 150 4.46 25.71 1.00
N TYR A 151 3.67 26.67 0.58
CA TYR A 151 3.36 27.85 1.37
C TYR A 151 2.06 28.51 0.94
N THR A 152 1.46 29.25 1.87
CA THR A 152 0.34 30.15 1.57
C THR A 152 0.78 31.57 1.92
N LYS A 153 0.66 32.49 1.00
CA LYS A 153 1.02 33.90 1.17
C LYS A 153 0.09 34.83 0.38
N GLU A 154 0.09 36.08 0.74
CA GLU A 154 -0.57 37.13 -0.04
C GLU A 154 0.31 37.53 -1.24
N ILE A 155 -0.25 37.48 -2.46
CA ILE A 155 0.36 37.93 -3.70
C ILE A 155 -0.62 38.90 -4.35
N ASP A 156 -0.19 40.15 -4.58
CA ASP A 156 -1.01 41.23 -5.16
C ASP A 156 -2.37 41.43 -4.45
N GLY A 157 -2.37 41.30 -3.11
CA GLY A 157 -3.57 41.43 -2.27
C GLY A 157 -4.52 40.21 -2.28
N VAL A 158 -4.08 39.09 -2.86
CA VAL A 158 -4.87 37.84 -2.94
C VAL A 158 -4.15 36.72 -2.20
N THR A 159 -4.87 35.99 -1.33
CA THR A 159 -4.34 34.80 -0.67
C THR A 159 -4.05 33.72 -1.71
N THR A 160 -2.81 33.32 -1.81
CA THR A 160 -2.33 32.34 -2.81
C THR A 160 -1.61 31.20 -2.13
N ALA A 161 -2.06 29.96 -2.38
CA ALA A 161 -1.42 28.72 -1.94
C ALA A 161 -0.57 28.16 -3.08
N VAL A 162 0.62 27.67 -2.75
CA VAL A 162 1.56 27.06 -3.70
C VAL A 162 2.07 25.74 -3.16
N ASP A 163 1.98 24.71 -3.99
CA ASP A 163 2.63 23.42 -3.81
C ASP A 163 3.56 23.15 -4.98
N THR A 164 4.81 22.75 -4.70
CA THR A 164 5.82 22.57 -5.73
C THR A 164 6.06 21.08 -6.01
N LEU A 165 5.92 20.69 -7.27
CA LEU A 165 6.23 19.34 -7.73
C LEU A 165 7.68 19.29 -8.21
N THR A 166 8.53 18.49 -7.57
CA THR A 166 9.95 18.34 -7.94
C THR A 166 10.33 16.86 -8.00
N TYR A 167 11.11 16.50 -9.01
CA TYR A 167 11.79 15.21 -9.14
C TYR A 167 13.21 15.42 -9.65
N ASN A 168 14.15 14.64 -9.14
CA ASN A 168 15.50 14.55 -9.68
C ASN A 168 15.76 13.18 -10.32
N GLU A 169 16.84 13.09 -11.12
CA GLU A 169 17.18 11.87 -11.85
C GLU A 169 17.40 10.65 -10.94
N ASN A 170 17.94 10.84 -9.73
CA ASN A 170 18.21 9.73 -8.81
C ASN A 170 16.91 9.14 -8.24
N GLU A 171 15.94 9.99 -7.90
CA GLU A 171 14.62 9.55 -7.41
C GLU A 171 13.89 8.74 -8.48
N ILE A 172 13.92 9.19 -9.72
CA ILE A 172 13.29 8.50 -10.84
C ILE A 172 14.01 7.18 -11.14
N ARG A 173 15.34 7.20 -11.18
CA ARG A 173 16.17 6.03 -11.52
C ARG A 173 15.97 4.89 -10.53
N ARG A 174 16.00 5.19 -9.22
CA ARG A 174 15.86 4.14 -8.19
C ARG A 174 14.50 3.44 -8.22
N ILE A 175 13.40 4.17 -8.47
CA ILE A 175 12.09 3.55 -8.56
C ILE A 175 11.90 2.82 -9.90
N ALA A 176 12.47 3.32 -11.00
CA ALA A 176 12.45 2.66 -12.29
C ALA A 176 13.16 1.30 -12.20
N ILE A 177 14.36 1.22 -11.63
CA ILE A 177 15.10 -0.04 -11.42
C ILE A 177 14.22 -1.05 -10.66
N LYS A 178 13.59 -0.64 -9.55
CA LYS A 178 12.69 -1.54 -8.78
C LYS A 178 11.49 -2.03 -9.62
N ALA A 179 10.92 -1.16 -10.45
CA ALA A 179 9.79 -1.53 -11.32
C ALA A 179 10.20 -2.54 -12.39
N PHE A 180 11.36 -2.35 -13.03
CA PHE A 180 11.89 -3.29 -14.02
C PHE A 180 12.30 -4.63 -13.39
N ASP A 181 12.89 -4.63 -12.18
CA ASP A 181 13.21 -5.85 -11.42
C ASP A 181 11.95 -6.68 -11.12
N ILE A 182 10.85 -6.01 -10.77
CA ILE A 182 9.56 -6.67 -10.56
C ILE A 182 9.00 -7.19 -11.88
N ALA A 183 9.05 -6.40 -12.94
CA ALA A 183 8.55 -6.80 -14.27
C ALA A 183 9.29 -8.03 -14.79
N MET A 184 10.61 -8.17 -14.55
CA MET A 184 11.41 -9.36 -14.92
C MET A 184 10.88 -10.66 -14.29
N LYS A 185 10.23 -10.57 -13.13
CA LYS A 185 9.61 -11.71 -12.41
C LYS A 185 8.14 -11.91 -12.77
N ARG A 186 7.58 -11.06 -13.63
CA ARG A 186 6.18 -11.07 -14.05
C ARG A 186 6.07 -11.23 -15.58
N ARG A 187 5.11 -10.54 -16.22
CA ARG A 187 4.87 -10.64 -17.67
C ARG A 187 5.80 -9.79 -18.53
N LYS A 188 6.84 -9.19 -17.91
CA LYS A 188 7.88 -8.41 -18.59
C LYS A 188 7.33 -7.19 -19.34
N SER A 189 6.35 -6.50 -18.76
CA SER A 189 5.77 -5.27 -19.32
C SER A 189 5.72 -4.17 -18.27
N VAL A 190 6.26 -3.00 -18.61
CA VAL A 190 6.18 -1.78 -17.80
C VAL A 190 5.46 -0.70 -18.59
N ILE A 191 4.41 -0.15 -17.99
CA ILE A 191 3.74 1.07 -18.48
C ILE A 191 4.15 2.21 -17.55
N SER A 192 5.00 3.11 -18.07
CA SER A 192 5.40 4.32 -17.35
C SER A 192 4.34 5.39 -17.52
N VAL A 193 3.74 5.82 -16.40
CA VAL A 193 2.62 6.77 -16.38
C VAL A 193 3.09 8.14 -15.92
N ASP A 194 2.78 9.16 -16.71
CA ASP A 194 3.27 10.52 -16.53
C ASP A 194 2.29 11.58 -17.12
N LYS A 195 2.67 12.86 -17.06
CA LYS A 195 1.97 13.97 -17.70
C LYS A 195 2.94 14.79 -18.59
N ALA A 196 3.77 14.11 -19.39
CA ALA A 196 4.87 14.70 -20.16
C ALA A 196 4.43 15.71 -21.21
N ASN A 197 3.17 15.68 -21.67
CA ASN A 197 2.62 16.69 -22.55
C ASN A 197 2.50 18.08 -21.89
N VAL A 198 2.56 18.17 -20.55
CA VAL A 198 2.41 19.42 -19.79
C VAL A 198 3.60 19.69 -18.88
N LEU A 199 4.07 18.70 -18.08
CA LEU A 199 4.99 18.88 -16.96
C LEU A 199 6.45 18.60 -17.34
N ASP A 200 7.36 19.49 -16.92
CA ASP A 200 8.80 19.29 -17.08
C ASP A 200 9.32 18.11 -16.27
N SER A 201 8.83 17.94 -15.04
CA SER A 201 9.14 16.78 -14.19
C SER A 201 8.79 15.45 -14.87
N SER A 202 7.66 15.38 -15.56
CA SER A 202 7.23 14.19 -16.31
C SER A 202 8.08 13.97 -17.59
N ARG A 203 8.57 15.02 -18.24
CA ARG A 203 9.53 14.88 -19.36
C ARG A 203 10.88 14.32 -18.88
N LEU A 204 11.37 14.78 -17.73
CA LEU A 204 12.56 14.22 -17.08
C LEU A 204 12.31 12.75 -16.68
N TRP A 205 11.14 12.46 -16.08
CA TRP A 205 10.72 11.11 -15.71
C TRP A 205 10.85 10.15 -16.89
N ARG A 206 10.24 10.50 -18.01
CA ARG A 206 10.23 9.69 -19.22
C ARG A 206 11.65 9.42 -19.74
N LYS A 207 12.48 10.46 -19.82
CA LYS A 207 13.89 10.36 -20.23
C LYS A 207 14.68 9.37 -19.36
N VAL A 208 14.57 9.48 -18.03
CA VAL A 208 15.31 8.61 -17.11
C VAL A 208 14.80 7.17 -17.15
N VAL A 209 13.49 6.96 -17.25
CA VAL A 209 12.90 5.61 -17.38
C VAL A 209 13.36 4.94 -18.67
N GLU A 210 13.44 5.68 -19.80
CA GLU A 210 13.97 5.18 -21.07
C GLU A 210 15.48 4.83 -20.98
N GLU A 211 16.26 5.57 -20.18
CA GLU A 211 17.65 5.22 -19.91
C GLU A 211 17.79 3.91 -19.15
N VAL A 212 17.01 3.73 -18.07
CA VAL A 212 16.98 2.49 -17.26
C VAL A 212 16.52 1.30 -18.09
N ALA A 213 15.53 1.47 -18.96
CA ALA A 213 15.01 0.39 -19.81
C ALA A 213 16.06 -0.26 -20.70
N LYS A 214 17.15 0.44 -21.03
CA LYS A 214 18.25 -0.12 -21.85
C LYS A 214 18.97 -1.28 -21.16
N ASP A 215 18.95 -1.31 -19.83
CA ASP A 215 19.55 -2.39 -19.04
C ASP A 215 18.61 -3.60 -18.89
N TYR A 216 17.35 -3.48 -19.35
CA TYR A 216 16.32 -4.52 -19.27
C TYR A 216 15.71 -4.86 -20.64
N PRO A 217 16.50 -5.36 -21.61
CA PRO A 217 16.07 -5.56 -23.00
C PRO A 217 14.93 -6.59 -23.16
N GLU A 218 14.66 -7.40 -22.13
CA GLU A 218 13.55 -8.36 -22.13
C GLU A 218 12.21 -7.73 -21.70
N VAL A 219 12.22 -6.51 -21.14
CA VAL A 219 11.03 -5.84 -20.64
C VAL A 219 10.51 -4.86 -21.69
N THR A 220 9.26 -4.99 -22.05
CA THR A 220 8.59 -4.03 -22.93
C THR A 220 8.22 -2.78 -22.14
N LEU A 221 8.79 -1.63 -22.51
CA LEU A 221 8.42 -0.33 -21.97
C LEU A 221 7.45 0.38 -22.90
N THR A 222 6.34 0.89 -22.34
CA THR A 222 5.45 1.86 -23.00
C THR A 222 5.20 3.05 -22.09
N HIS A 223 4.83 4.19 -22.67
CA HIS A 223 4.45 5.38 -21.92
C HIS A 223 2.97 5.67 -22.07
N MET A 224 2.32 6.09 -20.99
CA MET A 224 0.91 6.47 -21.01
C MET A 224 0.72 7.76 -20.21
N LEU A 225 -0.11 8.67 -20.73
CA LEU A 225 -0.51 9.83 -19.93
C LEU A 225 -1.45 9.40 -18.81
N VAL A 226 -1.35 10.01 -17.64
CA VAL A 226 -2.08 9.61 -16.42
C VAL A 226 -3.59 9.62 -16.60
N ASP A 227 -4.14 10.60 -17.32
CA ASP A 227 -5.55 10.67 -17.64
C ASP A 227 -6.02 9.51 -18.54
N ASN A 228 -5.19 9.10 -19.52
CA ASN A 228 -5.47 7.90 -20.30
C ASN A 228 -5.35 6.63 -19.45
N CYS A 229 -4.36 6.56 -18.56
CA CYS A 229 -4.20 5.41 -17.66
C CYS A 229 -5.44 5.20 -16.79
N ALA A 230 -5.98 6.26 -16.19
CA ALA A 230 -7.21 6.20 -15.42
C ALA A 230 -8.40 5.66 -16.26
N MET A 231 -8.57 6.15 -17.50
CA MET A 231 -9.59 5.60 -18.40
C MET A 231 -9.34 4.12 -18.74
N GLN A 232 -8.10 3.72 -18.96
CA GLN A 232 -7.73 2.36 -19.35
C GLN A 232 -7.84 1.35 -18.19
N LEU A 233 -7.65 1.77 -16.94
CA LEU A 233 -7.91 0.93 -15.76
C LEU A 233 -9.36 0.44 -15.72
N VAL A 234 -10.31 1.30 -16.12
CA VAL A 234 -11.73 0.96 -16.18
C VAL A 234 -12.11 0.20 -17.46
N MET A 235 -11.47 0.53 -18.59
CA MET A 235 -11.83 0.00 -19.91
C MET A 235 -11.15 -1.32 -20.28
N ASN A 236 -9.90 -1.52 -19.83
CA ASN A 236 -9.09 -2.69 -20.17
C ASN A 236 -8.00 -2.95 -19.11
N PRO A 237 -8.38 -3.29 -17.86
CA PRO A 237 -7.41 -3.50 -16.76
C PRO A 237 -6.43 -4.65 -17.04
N GLY A 238 -6.82 -5.65 -17.82
CA GLY A 238 -5.98 -6.82 -18.13
C GLY A 238 -4.71 -6.50 -18.94
N GLN A 239 -4.62 -5.33 -19.58
CA GLN A 239 -3.42 -4.92 -20.31
C GLN A 239 -2.23 -4.58 -19.40
N PHE A 240 -2.48 -4.22 -18.13
CA PHE A 240 -1.45 -3.75 -17.20
C PHE A 240 -0.75 -4.92 -16.51
N ASP A 241 0.58 -4.92 -16.54
CA ASP A 241 1.43 -5.78 -15.72
C ASP A 241 2.07 -4.98 -14.59
N VAL A 242 2.98 -4.06 -14.92
CA VAL A 242 3.59 -3.13 -13.97
C VAL A 242 3.31 -1.70 -14.43
N ILE A 243 2.64 -0.92 -13.60
CA ILE A 243 2.45 0.52 -13.78
C ILE A 243 3.53 1.21 -12.93
N LEU A 244 4.42 1.96 -13.59
CA LEU A 244 5.44 2.77 -12.93
C LEU A 244 5.04 4.23 -12.96
N THR A 245 4.95 4.90 -11.80
CA THR A 245 4.48 6.28 -11.75
C THR A 245 5.00 7.06 -10.54
N GLU A 246 4.88 8.38 -10.61
CA GLU A 246 5.23 9.32 -9.55
C GLU A 246 4.23 9.23 -8.37
N ASN A 247 4.54 9.97 -7.29
CA ASN A 247 3.87 9.86 -6.00
C ASN A 247 2.36 10.11 -6.07
N MET A 248 1.93 11.30 -6.52
CA MET A 248 0.51 11.68 -6.52
C MET A 248 -0.31 10.86 -7.52
N PHE A 249 0.21 10.63 -8.73
CA PHE A 249 -0.50 9.81 -9.73
C PHE A 249 -0.63 8.36 -9.25
N GLY A 250 0.44 7.83 -8.61
CA GLY A 250 0.42 6.48 -8.05
C GLY A 250 -0.58 6.32 -6.91
N ASP A 251 -0.77 7.37 -6.10
CA ASP A 251 -1.80 7.37 -5.06
C ASP A 251 -3.20 7.24 -5.65
N ILE A 252 -3.53 8.11 -6.60
CA ILE A 252 -4.86 8.15 -7.22
C ILE A 252 -5.15 6.87 -8.01
N LEU A 253 -4.22 6.45 -8.88
CA LEU A 253 -4.40 5.28 -9.73
C LEU A 253 -4.49 3.97 -8.94
N SER A 254 -3.78 3.86 -7.81
CA SER A 254 -3.86 2.65 -6.99
C SER A 254 -5.18 2.56 -6.21
N ASP A 255 -5.76 3.67 -5.80
CA ASP A 255 -7.08 3.69 -5.18
C ASP A 255 -8.17 3.35 -6.21
N GLU A 256 -8.07 3.85 -7.43
CA GLU A 256 -8.93 3.43 -8.54
C GLU A 256 -8.78 1.92 -8.82
N ALA A 257 -7.53 1.42 -8.91
CA ALA A 257 -7.28 0.01 -9.10
C ALA A 257 -7.83 -0.87 -7.96
N SER A 258 -7.84 -0.34 -6.72
CA SER A 258 -8.43 -1.06 -5.57
C SER A 258 -9.93 -1.26 -5.74
N MET A 259 -10.64 -0.26 -6.22
CA MET A 259 -12.09 -0.33 -6.39
C MET A 259 -12.49 -1.33 -7.49
N ILE A 260 -11.70 -1.47 -8.54
CA ILE A 260 -11.98 -2.48 -9.58
C ILE A 260 -11.64 -3.92 -9.15
N THR A 261 -10.91 -4.12 -8.03
CA THR A 261 -10.74 -5.47 -7.42
C THR A 261 -11.90 -5.87 -6.50
N GLY A 262 -12.87 -5.00 -6.29
CA GLY A 262 -14.06 -5.24 -5.51
C GLY A 262 -14.08 -4.60 -4.12
N SER A 263 -12.93 -4.37 -3.49
CA SER A 263 -12.84 -3.66 -2.20
C SER A 263 -11.42 -3.19 -1.90
N ILE A 264 -11.31 -2.00 -1.34
CA ILE A 264 -10.05 -1.48 -0.79
C ILE A 264 -9.52 -2.34 0.37
N GLY A 265 -10.39 -3.09 1.05
CA GLY A 265 -10.03 -4.07 2.09
C GLY A 265 -9.25 -5.29 1.58
N MET A 266 -9.07 -5.42 0.26
CA MET A 266 -8.27 -6.47 -0.37
C MET A 266 -6.89 -5.98 -0.80
N LEU A 267 -6.62 -4.67 -0.78
CA LEU A 267 -5.41 -4.08 -1.33
C LEU A 267 -4.29 -3.97 -0.30
N SER A 268 -3.34 -4.90 -0.38
CA SER A 268 -2.08 -4.86 0.39
C SER A 268 -1.10 -3.85 -0.19
N SER A 269 -0.14 -3.42 0.61
CA SER A 269 0.96 -2.58 0.13
C SER A 269 2.27 -2.84 0.88
N ALA A 270 3.38 -2.57 0.19
CA ALA A 270 4.73 -2.58 0.72
C ALA A 270 5.45 -1.30 0.34
N SER A 271 6.09 -0.66 1.30
CA SER A 271 6.98 0.49 1.07
C SER A 271 8.41 0.06 1.39
N LEU A 272 9.28 0.03 0.39
CA LEU A 272 10.63 -0.52 0.49
C LEU A 272 11.70 0.55 0.36
N ASN A 273 12.85 0.32 1.02
CA ASN A 273 14.08 1.07 0.77
C ASN A 273 14.97 0.37 -0.27
N GLU A 274 16.24 0.79 -0.39
CA GLU A 274 17.19 0.14 -1.30
C GLU A 274 17.50 -1.32 -0.91
N GLY A 275 17.47 -1.61 0.39
CA GLY A 275 17.71 -2.95 0.93
C GLY A 275 16.46 -3.81 1.03
N LYS A 276 16.42 -4.66 2.08
CA LYS A 276 15.28 -5.53 2.40
C LYS A 276 14.33 -4.93 3.42
N PHE A 277 14.68 -3.80 4.03
CA PHE A 277 13.82 -3.16 5.01
C PHE A 277 12.57 -2.59 4.34
N GLY A 278 11.41 -2.86 4.93
CA GLY A 278 10.13 -2.40 4.44
C GLY A 278 9.14 -2.04 5.54
N LEU A 279 8.17 -1.21 5.18
CA LEU A 279 6.95 -0.95 5.92
C LEU A 279 5.78 -1.51 5.12
N TYR A 280 4.96 -2.30 5.79
CA TYR A 280 3.86 -3.05 5.19
C TYR A 280 2.55 -2.63 5.84
N GLU A 281 1.61 -2.18 5.02
CA GLU A 281 0.35 -1.59 5.46
C GLU A 281 -0.76 -1.87 4.43
N PRO A 282 -2.03 -1.95 4.83
CA PRO A 282 -3.12 -1.93 3.85
C PRO A 282 -3.18 -0.56 3.17
N SER A 283 -3.73 -0.49 1.96
CA SER A 283 -3.86 0.80 1.25
C SER A 283 -5.04 1.64 1.73
N HIS A 284 -5.96 1.07 2.51
CA HIS A 284 -7.10 1.79 3.07
C HIS A 284 -6.74 2.62 4.31
N GLY A 285 -7.59 3.58 4.68
CA GLY A 285 -7.46 4.41 5.87
C GLY A 285 -7.98 3.73 7.15
N SER A 286 -8.11 4.54 8.20
CA SER A 286 -8.45 4.09 9.55
C SER A 286 -9.93 3.77 9.78
N ALA A 287 -10.83 4.17 8.88
CA ALA A 287 -12.27 3.92 8.93
C ALA A 287 -12.89 4.01 10.35
N PRO A 288 -12.76 5.15 11.05
CA PRO A 288 -13.14 5.29 12.46
C PRO A 288 -14.62 4.99 12.73
N ASP A 289 -15.48 5.12 11.71
CA ASP A 289 -16.92 4.88 11.83
C ASP A 289 -17.26 3.40 12.07
N ILE A 290 -16.38 2.48 11.68
CA ILE A 290 -16.58 1.03 11.85
C ILE A 290 -15.63 0.41 12.88
N ALA A 291 -14.74 1.19 13.47
CA ALA A 291 -13.78 0.71 14.47
C ALA A 291 -14.49 0.07 15.68
N GLY A 292 -14.01 -1.08 16.13
CA GLY A 292 -14.54 -1.82 17.26
C GLY A 292 -15.86 -2.55 17.01
N LYS A 293 -16.37 -2.57 15.76
CA LYS A 293 -17.62 -3.24 15.40
C LYS A 293 -17.44 -4.66 14.87
N ASP A 294 -16.21 -5.16 14.80
CA ASP A 294 -15.87 -6.50 14.25
C ASP A 294 -16.40 -6.71 12.82
N ILE A 295 -16.31 -5.68 11.96
CA ILE A 295 -16.78 -5.75 10.56
C ILE A 295 -15.70 -5.36 9.54
N ALA A 296 -14.57 -4.83 10.00
CA ALA A 296 -13.45 -4.47 9.13
C ALA A 296 -12.86 -5.71 8.46
N ASN A 297 -12.50 -5.60 7.17
CA ASN A 297 -11.83 -6.66 6.43
C ASN A 297 -10.33 -6.68 6.78
N PRO A 298 -9.77 -7.74 7.39
CA PRO A 298 -8.37 -7.80 7.77
C PRO A 298 -7.45 -8.30 6.63
N ILE A 299 -8.01 -8.72 5.50
CA ILE A 299 -7.27 -9.43 4.43
C ILE A 299 -6.15 -8.57 3.86
N ALA A 300 -6.38 -7.28 3.62
CA ALA A 300 -5.34 -6.38 3.10
C ALA A 300 -4.11 -6.32 4.03
N THR A 301 -4.30 -6.25 5.34
CA THR A 301 -3.21 -6.24 6.33
C THR A 301 -2.52 -7.61 6.41
N ILE A 302 -3.28 -8.69 6.34
CA ILE A 302 -2.74 -10.07 6.31
C ILE A 302 -1.90 -10.29 5.04
N LEU A 303 -2.37 -9.83 3.88
CA LEU A 303 -1.60 -9.89 2.63
C LEU A 303 -0.39 -8.97 2.65
N SER A 304 -0.47 -7.81 3.33
CA SER A 304 0.71 -6.96 3.57
C SER A 304 1.75 -7.67 4.43
N ALA A 305 1.33 -8.44 5.43
CA ALA A 305 2.24 -9.30 6.20
C ALA A 305 2.85 -10.43 5.34
N ALA A 306 2.11 -10.99 4.37
CA ALA A 306 2.68 -11.92 3.40
C ALA A 306 3.75 -11.26 2.51
N MET A 307 3.51 -10.01 2.04
CA MET A 307 4.52 -9.22 1.33
C MET A 307 5.77 -8.99 2.20
N MET A 308 5.61 -8.75 3.50
CA MET A 308 6.72 -8.60 4.45
C MET A 308 7.56 -9.87 4.51
N LEU A 309 6.95 -11.04 4.59
CA LEU A 309 7.67 -12.32 4.57
C LEU A 309 8.46 -12.46 3.28
N ARG A 310 7.90 -12.11 2.13
CA ARG A 310 8.54 -12.21 0.81
C ARG A 310 9.67 -11.21 0.62
N TYR A 311 9.46 -9.93 0.90
CA TYR A 311 10.41 -8.89 0.52
C TYR A 311 11.45 -8.57 1.61
N SER A 312 11.09 -8.65 2.90
CA SER A 312 12.04 -8.37 3.98
C SER A 312 12.79 -9.62 4.46
N PHE A 313 12.15 -10.79 4.40
CA PHE A 313 12.70 -12.02 5.01
C PHE A 313 13.05 -13.13 4.01
N ASP A 314 12.77 -12.98 2.72
CA ASP A 314 12.94 -14.01 1.67
C ASP A 314 12.20 -15.33 1.99
N LEU A 315 11.04 -15.23 2.63
CA LEU A 315 10.19 -16.34 3.03
C LEU A 315 9.03 -16.49 2.03
N ASP A 316 9.34 -16.81 0.78
CA ASP A 316 8.35 -16.91 -0.31
C ASP A 316 7.33 -18.03 -0.09
N LYS A 317 7.77 -19.16 0.47
CA LYS A 317 6.89 -20.31 0.76
C LYS A 317 5.86 -19.96 1.82
N GLU A 318 6.28 -19.29 2.86
CA GLU A 318 5.44 -18.83 3.97
C GLU A 318 4.47 -17.73 3.52
N ALA A 319 4.94 -16.80 2.70
CA ALA A 319 4.10 -15.77 2.08
C ALA A 319 3.00 -16.41 1.22
N LYS A 320 3.38 -17.39 0.39
CA LYS A 320 2.42 -18.13 -0.45
C LYS A 320 1.42 -18.93 0.38
N ALA A 321 1.81 -19.50 1.51
CA ALA A 321 0.88 -20.21 2.38
C ALA A 321 -0.21 -19.30 2.94
N ILE A 322 0.11 -18.02 3.24
CA ILE A 322 -0.89 -17.01 3.64
C ILE A 322 -1.81 -16.70 2.45
N GLU A 323 -1.26 -16.44 1.26
CA GLU A 323 -2.03 -16.13 0.05
C GLU A 323 -2.99 -17.28 -0.32
N ASP A 324 -2.51 -18.53 -0.26
CA ASP A 324 -3.32 -19.72 -0.52
C ASP A 324 -4.42 -19.91 0.53
N ALA A 325 -4.15 -19.62 1.82
CA ALA A 325 -5.15 -19.65 2.88
C ALA A 325 -6.24 -18.61 2.67
N VAL A 326 -5.89 -17.37 2.28
CA VAL A 326 -6.87 -16.34 1.90
C VAL A 326 -7.73 -16.80 0.72
N GLN A 327 -7.09 -17.29 -0.35
CA GLN A 327 -7.79 -17.82 -1.52
C GLN A 327 -8.76 -18.93 -1.13
N GLN A 328 -8.36 -19.86 -0.26
CA GLN A 328 -9.20 -20.97 0.18
C GLN A 328 -10.42 -20.49 0.97
N VAL A 329 -10.25 -19.51 1.89
CA VAL A 329 -11.38 -18.92 2.64
C VAL A 329 -12.38 -18.27 1.69
N LEU A 330 -11.90 -17.56 0.67
CA LEU A 330 -12.75 -16.96 -0.35
C LEU A 330 -13.47 -18.02 -1.19
N THR A 331 -12.80 -19.10 -1.59
CA THR A 331 -13.37 -20.23 -2.34
C THR A 331 -14.47 -20.95 -1.55
N GLU A 332 -14.31 -21.05 -0.22
CA GLU A 332 -15.32 -21.65 0.67
C GLU A 332 -16.53 -20.73 0.95
N GLY A 333 -16.53 -19.54 0.36
CA GLY A 333 -17.65 -18.60 0.39
C GLY A 333 -17.71 -17.71 1.63
N TYR A 334 -16.68 -17.62 2.45
CA TYR A 334 -16.64 -16.66 3.57
C TYR A 334 -16.29 -15.26 3.10
N ARG A 335 -16.99 -14.25 3.61
CA ARG A 335 -16.87 -12.85 3.21
C ARG A 335 -17.03 -11.92 4.41
N THR A 336 -16.27 -10.83 4.42
CA THR A 336 -16.60 -9.64 5.20
C THR A 336 -17.66 -8.81 4.48
N VAL A 337 -18.26 -7.86 5.16
CA VAL A 337 -19.40 -7.09 4.64
C VAL A 337 -19.10 -6.30 3.36
N ASP A 338 -17.88 -5.84 3.19
CA ASP A 338 -17.40 -5.05 2.03
C ASP A 338 -17.27 -5.85 0.73
N ILE A 339 -17.09 -7.17 0.83
CA ILE A 339 -16.94 -8.09 -0.30
C ILE A 339 -18.08 -9.13 -0.35
N MET A 340 -19.21 -8.82 0.29
CA MET A 340 -20.34 -9.73 0.39
C MET A 340 -21.01 -9.97 -0.97
N ALA A 341 -21.42 -11.20 -1.22
CA ALA A 341 -22.16 -11.61 -2.42
C ALA A 341 -23.23 -12.65 -2.07
N ASP A 342 -24.21 -12.85 -2.98
CA ASP A 342 -25.27 -13.82 -2.80
C ASP A 342 -24.74 -15.25 -2.62
N GLY A 343 -25.30 -15.96 -1.64
CA GLY A 343 -24.89 -17.33 -1.31
C GLY A 343 -23.61 -17.44 -0.46
N CYS A 344 -22.94 -16.33 -0.15
CA CYS A 344 -21.78 -16.31 0.73
C CYS A 344 -22.16 -16.23 2.21
N LYS A 345 -21.21 -16.56 3.07
CA LYS A 345 -21.33 -16.53 4.54
C LYS A 345 -20.62 -15.30 5.07
N GLN A 346 -21.37 -14.37 5.64
CA GLN A 346 -20.79 -13.17 6.25
C GLN A 346 -20.07 -13.54 7.56
N VAL A 347 -18.87 -12.99 7.74
CA VAL A 347 -18.05 -13.11 8.95
C VAL A 347 -17.50 -11.77 9.37
N GLY A 348 -17.13 -11.63 10.64
CA GLY A 348 -16.45 -10.44 11.17
C GLY A 348 -14.94 -10.50 10.99
N THR A 349 -14.24 -9.45 11.47
CA THR A 349 -12.79 -9.29 11.41
C THR A 349 -12.07 -10.46 12.09
N VAL A 350 -12.46 -10.78 13.32
CA VAL A 350 -11.84 -11.85 14.13
C VAL A 350 -12.04 -13.22 13.49
N GLU A 351 -13.26 -13.51 13.05
CA GLU A 351 -13.58 -14.79 12.43
C GLU A 351 -12.86 -14.98 11.10
N MET A 352 -12.70 -13.91 10.30
CA MET A 352 -11.93 -13.95 9.06
C MET A 352 -10.47 -14.31 9.35
N GLY A 353 -9.82 -13.65 10.34
CA GLY A 353 -8.47 -13.97 10.76
C GLY A 353 -8.31 -15.41 11.24
N ARG A 354 -9.24 -15.90 12.07
CA ARG A 354 -9.28 -17.31 12.54
C ARG A 354 -9.37 -18.29 11.38
N LEU A 355 -10.28 -18.08 10.44
CA LEU A 355 -10.48 -18.94 9.28
C LEU A 355 -9.22 -19.02 8.39
N ILE A 356 -8.51 -17.92 8.20
CA ILE A 356 -7.24 -17.89 7.47
C ILE A 356 -6.17 -18.69 8.24
N CYS A 357 -6.02 -18.47 9.56
CA CYS A 357 -5.07 -19.22 10.39
C CYS A 357 -5.27 -20.74 10.30
N GLU A 358 -6.51 -21.22 10.29
CA GLU A 358 -6.82 -22.65 10.21
C GLU A 358 -6.41 -23.31 8.90
N ARG A 359 -6.22 -22.52 7.83
CA ARG A 359 -5.87 -23.02 6.49
C ARG A 359 -4.38 -22.93 6.18
N ILE A 360 -3.59 -22.30 7.04
CA ILE A 360 -2.12 -22.30 6.93
C ILE A 360 -1.58 -23.68 7.31
N ARG A 361 -0.90 -24.32 6.34
CA ARG A 361 -0.37 -25.68 6.44
C ARG A 361 1.11 -25.73 6.08
#